data_7d064a3040e38bbba9fe27ac67277cec
#
_entry.id   7d064a3040e38bbba9fe27ac67277cec
#
_cell.length_a   1.000
_cell.length_b   1.000
_cell.length_c   1.000
_cell.angle_alpha   90.00
_cell.angle_beta   90.00
_cell.angle_gamma   90.00
#
_symmetry.space_group_name_H-M   'P 1'
#
loop_
_entity.id
_entity.type
_entity.pdbx_description
1 polymer ?
#
loop_
_entity_poly.entity_id
_entity_poly.type
_entity_poly.pdbx_seq_one_letter_code
_entity_poly.pdbx_strand_id
1 'polypeptide(L)'
;MVAIAFYSITGQTKRFIDKTGLDAHQISDANPKYDMGEHYILVVPAYQDFMMDSVVNFLTYKDNKKNIIGIIGCGNRNFNDLFAQTAKKIAATLNVPILYLLEFSGTDEDVRNVRKIVHDL
;
A
#
# COMPACT_ATOMS: atom_id res chain seq x y z
N MET A 1 5.34 5.10 16.01
CA MET A 1 4.41 5.09 14.87
C MET A 1 4.94 4.16 13.79
N VAL A 2 4.07 3.41 13.14
CA VAL A 2 4.48 2.43 12.13
C VAL A 2 4.91 3.14 10.84
N ALA A 3 5.86 2.55 10.11
CA ALA A 3 6.33 3.06 8.83
C ALA A 3 5.32 2.75 7.71
N ILE A 4 5.47 3.42 6.58
CA ILE A 4 4.62 3.23 5.41
C ILE A 4 5.49 3.05 4.18
N ALA A 5 5.17 2.03 3.37
CA ALA A 5 5.71 1.88 2.03
C ALA A 5 4.54 1.92 1.04
N PHE A 6 4.71 2.54 -0.10
CA PHE A 6 3.64 2.62 -1.09
C PHE A 6 4.17 2.47 -2.50
N TYR A 7 3.31 1.97 -3.38
CA TYR A 7 3.58 1.87 -4.80
C TYR A 7 2.54 2.67 -5.56
N SER A 8 2.97 3.52 -6.48
CA SER A 8 2.09 4.38 -7.25
C SER A 8 2.39 4.25 -8.73
N ILE A 9 1.36 4.02 -9.55
CA ILE A 9 1.50 3.87 -11.00
C ILE A 9 1.09 5.15 -11.71
N THR A 10 -0.12 5.63 -11.44
CA THR A 10 -0.68 6.82 -12.11
C THR A 10 -0.58 8.08 -11.27
N GLY A 11 0.03 8.00 -10.09
CA GLY A 11 0.13 9.12 -9.17
C GLY A 11 -1.00 9.24 -8.16
N GLN A 12 -2.04 8.41 -8.27
CA GLN A 12 -3.17 8.48 -7.34
C GLN A 12 -2.78 8.09 -5.92
N THR A 13 -2.05 6.98 -5.78
CA THR A 13 -1.59 6.52 -4.46
C THR A 13 -0.64 7.55 -3.85
N LYS A 14 0.30 8.07 -4.64
CA LYS A 14 1.21 9.11 -4.16
C LYS A 14 0.46 10.35 -3.69
N ARG A 15 -0.55 10.78 -4.45
CA ARG A 15 -1.37 11.94 -4.08
C ARG A 15 -2.09 11.71 -2.76
N PHE A 16 -2.60 10.49 -2.55
CA PHE A 16 -3.24 10.15 -1.28
C PHE A 16 -2.23 10.23 -0.12
N ILE A 17 -1.06 9.62 -0.29
CA ILE A 17 0.00 9.65 0.74
C ILE A 17 0.39 11.09 1.06
N ASP A 18 0.56 11.93 0.04
CA ASP A 18 0.91 13.35 0.25
C ASP A 18 -0.16 14.07 1.08
N LYS A 19 -1.44 13.76 0.84
CA LYS A 19 -2.53 14.37 1.62
C LYS A 19 -2.52 13.96 3.09
N THR A 20 -2.02 12.75 3.39
CA THR A 20 -1.96 12.29 4.79
C THR A 20 -0.92 13.04 5.60
N GLY A 21 0.09 13.62 4.94
CA GLY A 21 1.21 14.25 5.60
C GLY A 21 2.13 13.30 6.35
N LEU A 22 1.96 12.00 6.16
CA LEU A 22 2.77 10.98 6.83
C LEU A 22 4.03 10.68 6.02
N ASP A 23 5.12 10.40 6.72
CA ASP A 23 6.36 9.96 6.06
C ASP A 23 6.15 8.57 5.47
N ALA A 24 6.61 8.38 4.23
CA ALA A 24 6.44 7.11 3.55
C ALA A 24 7.57 6.89 2.53
N HIS A 25 7.91 5.63 2.33
CA HIS A 25 8.88 5.22 1.31
C HIS A 25 8.13 4.83 0.03
N GLN A 26 8.49 5.45 -1.09
CA GLN A 26 7.94 5.08 -2.39
C GLN A 26 8.74 3.93 -3.02
N ILE A 27 8.05 2.83 -3.34
CA ILE A 27 8.65 1.71 -4.05
C ILE A 27 8.88 2.14 -5.50
N SER A 28 10.13 2.04 -5.96
CA SER A 28 10.54 2.48 -7.29
C SER A 28 10.64 1.30 -8.24
N ASP A 29 10.14 1.46 -9.47
CA ASP A 29 10.33 0.46 -10.53
C ASP A 29 11.80 0.31 -10.91
N ALA A 30 12.56 1.39 -10.85
CA ALA A 30 13.98 1.38 -11.19
C ALA A 30 14.82 0.65 -10.14
N ASN A 31 14.41 0.70 -8.86
CA ASN A 31 15.11 0.06 -7.76
C ASN A 31 14.13 -0.31 -6.66
N PRO A 32 13.40 -1.43 -6.81
CA PRO A 32 12.40 -1.83 -5.83
C PRO A 32 12.99 -2.38 -4.53
N LYS A 33 14.27 -2.72 -4.52
CA LYS A 33 14.91 -3.37 -3.37
C LYS A 33 15.31 -2.32 -2.33
N TYR A 34 14.49 -2.21 -1.31
CA TYR A 34 14.71 -1.30 -0.18
C TYR A 34 14.32 -2.01 1.10
N ASP A 35 15.21 -2.01 2.08
CA ASP A 35 14.96 -2.66 3.37
C ASP A 35 14.26 -1.68 4.31
N MET A 36 13.01 -1.98 4.67
CA MET A 36 12.26 -1.14 5.60
C MET A 36 12.85 -1.15 7.00
N GLY A 37 13.41 -2.29 7.41
CA GLY A 37 14.09 -2.40 8.70
C GLY A 37 13.19 -2.29 9.93
N GLU A 38 11.87 -2.19 9.75
CA GLU A 38 10.90 -2.03 10.84
C GLU A 38 9.52 -2.42 10.36
N HIS A 39 8.59 -2.61 11.28
CA HIS A 39 7.20 -2.90 10.94
C HIS A 39 6.61 -1.78 10.10
N TYR A 40 5.85 -2.15 9.06
CA TYR A 40 5.30 -1.17 8.12
C TYR A 40 3.96 -1.61 7.55
N ILE A 41 3.22 -0.63 7.03
CA ILE A 41 2.00 -0.82 6.26
C ILE A 41 2.34 -0.64 4.79
N LEU A 42 1.81 -1.51 3.93
CA LEU A 42 1.97 -1.39 2.48
C LEU A 42 0.71 -0.79 1.88
N VAL A 43 0.87 0.27 1.07
CA VAL A 43 -0.24 0.91 0.35
C VAL A 43 -0.04 0.66 -1.14
N VAL A 44 -0.99 -0.02 -1.77
CA VAL A 44 -0.88 -0.44 -3.17
C VAL A 44 -2.14 -0.10 -3.97
N PRO A 45 -1.99 0.23 -5.26
CA PRO A 45 -3.14 0.42 -6.14
C PRO A 45 -3.70 -0.92 -6.60
N ALA A 46 -4.97 -0.91 -7.00
CA ALA A 46 -5.65 -2.09 -7.56
C ALA A 46 -5.51 -2.05 -9.08
N TYR A 47 -4.46 -2.67 -9.59
CA TYR A 47 -4.19 -2.74 -11.01
C TYR A 47 -3.94 -4.18 -11.44
N GLN A 48 -3.51 -4.35 -12.70
CA GLN A 48 -3.29 -5.66 -13.30
C GLN A 48 -2.04 -6.32 -12.73
N ASP A 49 -2.03 -7.65 -12.78
CA ASP A 49 -0.98 -8.46 -12.15
C ASP A 49 0.44 -8.11 -12.61
N PHE A 50 0.60 -7.75 -13.89
CA PHE A 50 1.93 -7.45 -14.42
C PHE A 50 2.59 -6.24 -13.75
N MET A 51 1.81 -5.40 -13.08
CA MET A 51 2.32 -4.21 -12.40
C MET A 51 2.82 -4.51 -11.00
N MET A 52 2.72 -5.77 -10.57
CA MET A 52 3.13 -6.17 -9.23
C MET A 52 4.60 -6.55 -9.11
N ASP A 53 5.35 -6.61 -10.21
CA ASP A 53 6.75 -7.07 -10.16
C ASP A 53 7.59 -6.24 -9.18
N SER A 54 7.44 -4.93 -9.19
CA SER A 54 8.18 -4.06 -8.27
C SER A 54 7.78 -4.32 -6.82
N VAL A 55 6.50 -4.55 -6.57
CA VAL A 55 6.01 -4.84 -5.22
C VAL A 55 6.52 -6.20 -4.76
N VAL A 56 6.49 -7.22 -5.62
CA VAL A 56 7.03 -8.54 -5.29
C VAL A 56 8.51 -8.46 -4.98
N ASN A 57 9.29 -7.77 -5.81
CA ASN A 57 10.73 -7.60 -5.60
C ASN A 57 11.03 -6.84 -4.30
N PHE A 58 10.20 -5.88 -3.95
CA PHE A 58 10.30 -5.17 -2.67
C PHE A 58 10.01 -6.12 -1.50
N LEU A 59 8.90 -6.85 -1.57
CA LEU A 59 8.47 -7.73 -0.48
C LEU A 59 9.44 -8.87 -0.21
N THR A 60 10.09 -9.38 -1.24
CA THR A 60 11.05 -10.49 -1.09
C THR A 60 12.45 -10.03 -0.71
N TYR A 61 12.68 -8.72 -0.63
CA TYR A 61 13.99 -8.18 -0.27
C TYR A 61 14.13 -8.13 1.26
N LYS A 62 15.25 -8.71 1.77
CA LYS A 62 15.56 -8.74 3.20
C LYS A 62 14.36 -9.27 4.01
N ASP A 63 14.02 -8.62 5.11
CA ASP A 63 12.94 -9.04 6.01
C ASP A 63 11.63 -8.28 5.76
N ASN A 64 11.47 -7.63 4.60
CA ASN A 64 10.26 -6.86 4.31
C ASN A 64 9.00 -7.70 4.44
N LYS A 65 9.04 -8.96 4.02
CA LYS A 65 7.91 -9.86 4.12
C LYS A 65 7.51 -10.17 5.57
N LYS A 66 8.48 -10.21 6.47
CA LYS A 66 8.22 -10.45 7.90
C LYS A 66 7.74 -9.20 8.62
N ASN A 67 8.13 -8.03 8.13
CA ASN A 67 7.87 -6.76 8.79
C ASN A 67 6.54 -6.12 8.39
N ILE A 68 5.87 -6.62 7.35
CA ILE A 68 4.58 -6.07 6.93
C ILE A 68 3.50 -6.46 7.94
N ILE A 69 2.73 -5.47 8.41
CA ILE A 69 1.68 -5.70 9.41
C ILE A 69 0.28 -5.47 8.88
N GLY A 70 0.15 -4.90 7.71
CA GLY A 70 -1.16 -4.67 7.12
C GLY A 70 -1.06 -4.01 5.76
N ILE A 71 -2.19 -3.97 5.05
CA ILE A 71 -2.26 -3.45 3.68
C ILE A 71 -3.41 -2.47 3.56
N ILE A 72 -3.16 -1.38 2.82
CA ILE A 72 -4.19 -0.44 2.41
C ILE A 72 -4.27 -0.51 0.88
N GLY A 73 -5.46 -0.73 0.35
CA GLY A 73 -5.70 -0.84 -1.09
C GLY A 73 -6.35 0.41 -1.65
N CYS A 74 -5.85 0.85 -2.81
CA CYS A 74 -6.43 1.93 -3.60
C CYS A 74 -7.00 1.33 -4.87
N GLY A 75 -8.20 1.72 -5.26
CA GLY A 75 -8.82 1.14 -6.44
C GLY A 75 -9.87 2.02 -7.05
N ASN A 76 -10.65 1.44 -7.96
CA ASN A 76 -11.78 2.09 -8.59
C ASN A 76 -12.96 1.13 -8.54
N ARG A 77 -14.01 1.51 -7.83
CA ARG A 77 -15.21 0.66 -7.66
C ARG A 77 -15.94 0.41 -8.97
N ASN A 78 -15.70 1.21 -9.99
CA ASN A 78 -16.28 0.97 -11.32
C ASN A 78 -15.77 -0.33 -11.95
N PHE A 79 -14.70 -0.89 -11.45
CA PHE A 79 -14.16 -2.18 -11.89
C PHE A 79 -14.75 -3.37 -11.11
N ASN A 80 -15.71 -3.12 -10.24
CA ASN A 80 -16.41 -4.18 -9.48
C ASN A 80 -15.42 -5.10 -8.76
N ASP A 81 -15.36 -6.37 -9.18
CA ASP A 81 -14.53 -7.38 -8.53
C ASP A 81 -13.04 -7.09 -8.57
N LEU A 82 -12.62 -6.16 -9.43
CA LEU A 82 -11.21 -5.75 -9.48
C LEU A 82 -10.87 -4.68 -8.45
N PHE A 83 -11.86 -4.15 -7.73
CA PHE A 83 -11.62 -3.12 -6.73
C PHE A 83 -10.66 -3.63 -5.65
N ALA A 84 -9.52 -2.97 -5.53
CA ALA A 84 -8.47 -3.30 -4.57
C ALA A 84 -7.99 -4.76 -4.65
N GLN A 85 -8.09 -5.39 -5.82
CA GLN A 85 -7.74 -6.81 -5.99
C GLN A 85 -6.28 -7.08 -5.65
N THR A 86 -5.36 -6.19 -6.03
CA THR A 86 -3.94 -6.33 -5.72
C THR A 86 -3.71 -6.41 -4.21
N ALA A 87 -4.35 -5.51 -3.45
CA ALA A 87 -4.25 -5.52 -2.00
C ALA A 87 -4.79 -6.81 -1.42
N LYS A 88 -5.93 -7.29 -1.91
CA LYS A 88 -6.55 -8.53 -1.44
C LYS A 88 -5.67 -9.74 -1.71
N LYS A 89 -5.03 -9.81 -2.88
CA LYS A 89 -4.11 -10.90 -3.22
C LYS A 89 -2.89 -10.92 -2.31
N ILE A 90 -2.29 -9.77 -2.09
CA ILE A 90 -1.11 -9.67 -1.24
C ILE A 90 -1.48 -10.02 0.21
N ALA A 91 -2.60 -9.50 0.70
CA ALA A 91 -3.06 -9.78 2.06
C ALA A 91 -3.27 -11.27 2.28
N ALA A 92 -3.92 -11.96 1.33
CA ALA A 92 -4.16 -13.40 1.42
C ALA A 92 -2.85 -14.18 1.39
N THR A 93 -1.93 -13.83 0.49
CA THR A 93 -0.64 -14.52 0.34
C THR A 93 0.22 -14.39 1.59
N LEU A 94 0.25 -13.20 2.21
CA LEU A 94 1.09 -12.92 3.37
C LEU A 94 0.37 -13.15 4.70
N ASN A 95 -0.92 -13.44 4.64
CA ASN A 95 -1.75 -13.64 5.85
C ASN A 95 -1.71 -12.41 6.77
N VAL A 96 -1.87 -11.22 6.18
CA VAL A 96 -1.95 -9.95 6.92
C VAL A 96 -3.29 -9.29 6.65
N PRO A 97 -3.79 -8.44 7.57
CA PRO A 97 -5.10 -7.81 7.38
C PRO A 97 -5.08 -6.70 6.34
N ILE A 98 -6.22 -6.51 5.69
CA ILE A 98 -6.50 -5.29 4.95
C ILE A 98 -7.03 -4.27 5.94
N LEU A 99 -6.29 -3.17 6.11
CA LEU A 99 -6.63 -2.15 7.11
C LEU A 99 -7.64 -1.15 6.59
N TYR A 100 -7.61 -0.85 5.30
CA TYR A 100 -8.50 0.13 4.69
C TYR A 100 -8.50 -0.01 3.17
N LEU A 101 -9.63 0.32 2.54
CA LEU A 101 -9.77 0.37 1.09
C LEU A 101 -10.31 1.74 0.71
N LEU A 102 -9.72 2.36 -0.32
CA LEU A 102 -10.15 3.67 -0.81
C LEU A 102 -10.19 3.70 -2.33
N GLU A 103 -10.86 4.69 -2.88
CA GLU A 103 -10.95 4.90 -4.32
C GLU A 103 -10.05 6.05 -4.75
N PHE A 104 -9.40 5.90 -5.90
CA PHE A 104 -8.58 6.93 -6.53
C PHE A 104 -7.52 7.48 -5.56
N SER A 105 -7.49 8.80 -5.38
CA SER A 105 -6.56 9.45 -4.45
C SER A 105 -7.17 9.68 -3.06
N GLY A 106 -8.34 9.07 -2.81
CA GLY A 106 -9.03 9.18 -1.53
C GLY A 106 -9.73 10.51 -1.30
N THR A 107 -10.64 10.51 -0.35
CA THR A 107 -11.35 11.71 0.12
C THR A 107 -10.69 12.24 1.39
N ASP A 108 -11.13 13.40 1.86
CA ASP A 108 -10.66 13.93 3.15
C ASP A 108 -11.02 12.98 4.31
N GLU A 109 -12.16 12.31 4.21
CA GLU A 109 -12.57 11.31 5.19
C GLU A 109 -11.61 10.11 5.17
N ASP A 110 -11.21 9.64 3.98
CA ASP A 110 -10.23 8.56 3.83
C ASP A 110 -8.91 8.95 4.47
N VAL A 111 -8.46 10.18 4.26
CA VAL A 111 -7.22 10.69 4.86
C VAL A 111 -7.31 10.65 6.38
N ARG A 112 -8.42 11.12 6.96
CA ARG A 112 -8.61 11.10 8.41
C ARG A 112 -8.61 9.69 8.96
N ASN A 113 -9.32 8.78 8.29
CA ASN A 113 -9.43 7.39 8.74
C ASN A 113 -8.08 6.67 8.69
N VAL A 114 -7.31 6.86 7.64
CA VAL A 114 -5.99 6.23 7.52
C VAL A 114 -5.01 6.81 8.54
N ARG A 115 -5.02 8.13 8.74
CA ARG A 115 -4.19 8.75 9.78
C ARG A 115 -4.48 8.16 11.16
N LYS A 116 -5.76 7.95 11.48
CA LYS A 116 -6.17 7.35 12.74
C LYS A 116 -5.67 5.91 12.87
N ILE A 117 -5.83 5.11 11.81
CA ILE A 117 -5.35 3.72 11.81
C ILE A 117 -3.85 3.67 12.08
N VAL A 118 -3.06 4.48 11.38
CA VAL A 118 -1.62 4.51 11.54
C VAL A 118 -1.23 4.96 12.94
N HIS A 119 -1.94 5.96 13.47
CA HIS A 119 -1.68 6.47 14.82
C HIS A 119 -1.95 5.39 15.89
N ASP A 120 -2.99 4.58 15.70
CA ASP A 120 -3.42 3.58 16.68
C ASP A 120 -2.58 2.28 16.63
N LEU A 121 -1.74 2.13 15.64
CA LEU A 121 -0.87 0.95 15.49
C LEU A 121 0.47 1.09 16.29
#